data_d7b240a1bcf1640e98a79ee78c25065a
#
_entry.id   d7b240a1bcf1640e98a79ee78c25065a
#
_cell.length_a   1.000
_cell.length_b   1.000
_cell.length_c   1.000
_cell.angle_alpha   90.00
_cell.angle_beta   90.00
_cell.angle_gamma   90.00
#
_symmetry.space_group_name_H-M   'P 1'
#
loop_
_entity.id
_entity.type
_entity.pdbx_description
1 polymer ?
#
loop_
_entity_poly.entity_id
_entity_poly.type
_entity_poly.pdbx_seq_one_letter_code
_entity_poly.pdbx_strand_id
1 'polypeptide(L)'
;MDVRRWLLMLLCALPAWSQAQEVPVVPGKVMLASEAWDDYTNADGSGLAWDVLRHVFEPVGITLQTRIEPYTRSVGLAQRGEVDGWVGSYRDEVKGVLYPHWNFDSDPIYALGLATSPIPSAATLGDYRLAWVRGYKYEAYLPHVRRFNQIQRRDGILPMLQHGRVDFYIDALTEARYILSQADVPSQFRLTHIIDLPLYVGFADTERGRALRTVFDQRMAVLVKSGELKPIFLRWKLPYPF
;
A
#
# COMPACT_ATOMS: atom_id res chain seq x y z
N MET A 1 -31.18 -76.20 32.96
CA MET A 1 -31.23 -75.05 33.88
C MET A 1 -30.39 -73.95 33.25
N ASP A 2 -31.11 -73.05 32.49
CA ASP A 2 -30.48 -71.96 31.69
C ASP A 2 -30.46 -70.67 32.48
N VAL A 3 -29.28 -70.12 32.69
CA VAL A 3 -29.12 -68.78 33.30
C VAL A 3 -28.81 -67.79 32.19
N ARG A 4 -29.86 -67.02 31.75
CA ARG A 4 -29.71 -65.93 30.80
C ARG A 4 -29.00 -64.74 31.46
N ARG A 5 -27.78 -64.42 30.97
CA ARG A 5 -27.04 -63.20 31.30
C ARG A 5 -27.61 -62.03 30.50
N TRP A 6 -28.19 -61.06 31.17
CA TRP A 6 -28.59 -59.75 30.62
C TRP A 6 -27.33 -58.84 30.67
N LEU A 7 -26.81 -58.48 29.49
CA LEU A 7 -25.79 -57.45 29.35
C LEU A 7 -26.52 -56.09 29.16
N LEU A 8 -26.48 -55.23 30.18
CA LEU A 8 -26.90 -53.82 30.08
C LEU A 8 -25.79 -53.04 29.39
N MET A 9 -26.00 -52.61 28.13
CA MET A 9 -25.18 -51.62 27.46
C MET A 9 -25.54 -50.22 27.99
N LEU A 10 -24.64 -49.65 28.76
CA LEU A 10 -24.71 -48.21 29.15
C LEU A 10 -24.22 -47.39 27.96
N LEU A 11 -25.16 -46.74 27.23
CA LEU A 11 -24.84 -45.76 26.20
C LEU A 11 -24.42 -44.47 26.92
N CYS A 12 -23.09 -44.17 26.99
CA CYS A 12 -22.60 -42.86 27.40
C CYS A 12 -22.82 -41.87 26.28
N ALA A 13 -23.90 -41.07 26.39
CA ALA A 13 -24.08 -39.90 25.56
C ALA A 13 -23.07 -38.80 25.96
N LEU A 14 -22.02 -38.64 25.18
CA LEU A 14 -21.11 -37.50 25.30
C LEU A 14 -21.83 -36.23 24.85
N PRO A 15 -21.86 -35.15 25.66
CA PRO A 15 -22.38 -33.89 25.20
C PRO A 15 -21.49 -33.36 24.08
N ALA A 16 -22.04 -33.20 22.88
CA ALA A 16 -21.41 -32.46 21.79
C ALA A 16 -21.32 -30.99 22.23
N TRP A 17 -20.12 -30.58 22.64
CA TRP A 17 -19.84 -29.15 22.84
C TRP A 17 -19.85 -28.51 21.48
N SER A 18 -20.96 -27.88 21.13
CA SER A 18 -21.06 -26.95 19.99
C SER A 18 -20.13 -25.78 20.30
N GLN A 19 -18.94 -25.78 19.68
CA GLN A 19 -18.12 -24.56 19.63
C GLN A 19 -18.92 -23.55 18.79
N ALA A 20 -19.58 -22.63 19.48
CA ALA A 20 -20.09 -21.42 18.83
C ALA A 20 -18.88 -20.72 18.23
N GLN A 21 -18.79 -20.71 16.90
CA GLN A 21 -17.84 -19.85 16.20
C GLN A 21 -18.23 -18.41 16.59
N GLU A 22 -17.39 -17.77 17.40
CA GLU A 22 -17.49 -16.32 17.64
C GLU A 22 -17.42 -15.63 16.28
N VAL A 23 -18.54 -15.02 15.89
CA VAL A 23 -18.59 -14.16 14.71
C VAL A 23 -17.64 -13.00 15.00
N PRO A 24 -16.58 -12.78 14.22
CA PRO A 24 -15.65 -11.70 14.47
C PRO A 24 -16.43 -10.38 14.54
N VAL A 25 -16.32 -9.67 15.66
CA VAL A 25 -16.93 -8.34 15.81
C VAL A 25 -16.26 -7.41 14.81
N VAL A 26 -16.99 -7.04 13.76
CA VAL A 26 -16.49 -6.09 12.77
C VAL A 26 -16.35 -4.73 13.44
N PRO A 27 -15.15 -4.12 13.45
CA PRO A 27 -14.95 -2.81 14.07
C PRO A 27 -15.82 -1.74 13.39
N GLY A 28 -16.46 -0.87 14.16
CA GLY A 28 -17.28 0.23 13.62
C GLY A 28 -16.46 1.38 12.98
N LYS A 29 -15.14 1.33 13.08
CA LYS A 29 -14.21 2.32 12.50
C LYS A 29 -12.87 1.68 12.14
N VAL A 30 -12.15 2.27 11.19
CA VAL A 30 -10.76 1.94 10.84
C VAL A 30 -9.93 3.21 10.86
N MET A 31 -8.78 3.19 11.56
CA MET A 31 -7.82 4.29 11.57
C MET A 31 -6.61 3.92 10.73
N LEU A 32 -6.40 4.66 9.64
CA LEU A 32 -5.26 4.47 8.74
C LEU A 32 -4.34 5.69 8.76
N ALA A 33 -3.04 5.44 8.89
CA ALA A 33 -2.01 6.46 8.79
C ALA A 33 -1.42 6.54 7.38
N SER A 34 -0.99 7.72 6.95
CA SER A 34 -0.28 7.94 5.69
C SER A 34 0.60 9.18 5.78
N GLU A 35 1.59 9.28 4.91
CA GLU A 35 2.21 10.55 4.56
C GLU A 35 1.21 11.38 3.74
N ALA A 36 1.34 12.72 3.75
CA ALA A 36 0.56 13.58 2.88
C ALA A 36 1.18 13.55 1.47
N TRP A 37 0.47 12.94 0.53
CA TRP A 37 0.78 12.97 -0.90
C TRP A 37 -0.31 13.72 -1.64
N ASP A 38 0.07 14.72 -2.42
CA ASP A 38 -0.86 15.59 -3.16
C ASP A 38 -1.77 14.77 -4.08
N ASP A 39 -3.07 15.09 -4.07
CA ASP A 39 -4.14 14.41 -4.81
C ASP A 39 -4.34 12.93 -4.45
N TYR A 40 -3.56 12.39 -3.52
CA TYR A 40 -3.58 10.98 -3.16
C TYR A 40 -4.03 10.73 -1.71
N THR A 41 -3.32 11.31 -0.74
CA THR A 41 -3.64 11.23 0.70
C THR A 41 -3.51 12.60 1.32
N ASN A 42 -4.28 13.58 0.83
CA ASN A 42 -4.25 14.95 1.31
C ASN A 42 -4.53 15.05 2.82
N ALA A 43 -3.95 16.05 3.46
CA ALA A 43 -4.09 16.28 4.89
C ALA A 43 -5.53 16.60 5.34
N ASP A 44 -6.36 17.11 4.43
CA ASP A 44 -7.79 17.36 4.66
C ASP A 44 -8.66 16.08 4.56
N GLY A 45 -8.04 14.95 4.26
CA GLY A 45 -8.70 13.66 4.09
C GLY A 45 -9.29 13.45 2.69
N SER A 46 -9.06 14.32 1.73
CA SER A 46 -9.35 14.08 0.31
C SER A 46 -8.23 13.32 -0.38
N GLY A 47 -8.45 12.83 -1.60
CA GLY A 47 -7.44 12.14 -2.40
C GLY A 47 -7.87 10.75 -2.86
N LEU A 48 -7.22 10.25 -3.92
CA LEU A 48 -7.57 8.98 -4.55
C LEU A 48 -7.60 7.83 -3.54
N ALA A 49 -6.51 7.66 -2.77
CA ALA A 49 -6.40 6.54 -1.84
C ALA A 49 -7.49 6.60 -0.74
N TRP A 50 -7.74 7.79 -0.19
CA TRP A 50 -8.79 7.96 0.80
C TRP A 50 -10.18 7.67 0.23
N ASP A 51 -10.46 8.08 -1.00
CA ASP A 51 -11.75 7.82 -1.67
C ASP A 51 -11.95 6.33 -1.95
N VAL A 52 -10.91 5.62 -2.42
CA VAL A 52 -10.96 4.16 -2.60
C VAL A 52 -11.22 3.46 -1.27
N LEU A 53 -10.47 3.83 -0.22
CA LEU A 53 -10.58 3.18 1.09
C LEU A 53 -11.92 3.46 1.78
N ARG A 54 -12.49 4.68 1.63
CA ARG A 54 -13.89 4.94 2.04
C ARG A 54 -14.87 4.03 1.31
N HIS A 55 -14.71 3.89 0.02
CA HIS A 55 -15.60 3.03 -0.79
C HIS A 55 -15.50 1.55 -0.41
N VAL A 56 -14.35 1.13 0.12
CA VAL A 56 -14.18 -0.21 0.69
C VAL A 56 -14.91 -0.35 2.02
N PHE A 57 -14.71 0.56 2.96
CA PHE A 57 -15.09 0.37 4.36
C PHE A 57 -16.48 0.92 4.72
N GLU A 58 -16.85 2.11 4.24
CA GLU A 58 -18.08 2.80 4.69
C GLU A 58 -19.36 2.09 4.29
N PRO A 59 -19.47 1.46 3.10
CA PRO A 59 -20.70 0.71 2.75
C PRO A 59 -21.01 -0.49 3.63
N VAL A 60 -20.02 -0.96 4.41
CA VAL A 60 -20.21 -2.05 5.39
C VAL A 60 -20.22 -1.55 6.84
N GLY A 61 -20.44 -0.25 7.03
CA GLY A 61 -20.62 0.36 8.35
C GLY A 61 -19.32 0.64 9.12
N ILE A 62 -18.17 0.64 8.43
CA ILE A 62 -16.86 0.94 9.04
C ILE A 62 -16.43 2.35 8.62
N THR A 63 -16.46 3.30 9.55
CA THR A 63 -16.02 4.68 9.26
C THR A 63 -14.52 4.77 9.13
N LEU A 64 -14.01 5.35 8.02
CA LEU A 64 -12.61 5.63 7.85
C LEU A 64 -12.18 6.87 8.66
N GLN A 65 -11.15 6.71 9.48
CA GLN A 65 -10.42 7.79 10.15
C GLN A 65 -9.01 7.85 9.57
N THR A 66 -8.56 9.03 9.20
CA THR A 66 -7.26 9.26 8.59
C THR A 66 -6.32 9.94 9.58
N ARG A 67 -5.03 9.60 9.54
CA ARG A 67 -3.98 10.24 10.32
C ARG A 67 -2.77 10.53 9.43
N ILE A 68 -2.37 11.79 9.36
CA ILE A 68 -1.21 12.21 8.56
C ILE A 68 0.03 12.24 9.45
N GLU A 69 1.03 11.49 9.03
CA GLU A 69 2.35 11.36 9.67
C GLU A 69 3.41 11.10 8.61
N PRO A 70 4.68 11.39 8.83
CA PRO A 70 5.75 10.96 7.93
C PRO A 70 5.68 9.45 7.68
N TYR A 71 5.99 8.98 6.46
CA TYR A 71 5.83 7.59 6.04
C TYR A 71 6.39 6.57 7.04
N THR A 72 7.66 6.73 7.43
CA THR A 72 8.31 5.82 8.39
C THR A 72 7.63 5.79 9.76
N ARG A 73 7.02 6.92 10.17
CA ARG A 73 6.24 6.98 11.41
C ARG A 73 4.90 6.27 11.27
N SER A 74 4.22 6.43 10.15
CA SER A 74 2.97 5.71 9.82
C SER A 74 3.18 4.19 9.90
N VAL A 75 4.25 3.69 9.28
CA VAL A 75 4.67 2.29 9.39
C VAL A 75 4.87 1.85 10.84
N GLY A 76 5.65 2.63 11.62
CA GLY A 76 5.93 2.30 13.03
C GLY A 76 4.68 2.31 13.92
N LEU A 77 3.72 3.21 13.67
CA LEU A 77 2.44 3.23 14.38
C LEU A 77 1.63 1.95 14.13
N ALA A 78 1.56 1.49 12.89
CA ALA A 78 0.88 0.24 12.53
C ALA A 78 1.59 -0.99 13.12
N GLN A 79 2.92 -1.05 13.07
CA GLN A 79 3.68 -2.15 13.68
C GLN A 79 3.45 -2.29 15.19
N ARG A 80 3.19 -1.17 15.90
CA ARG A 80 2.89 -1.18 17.34
C ARG A 80 1.40 -1.30 17.65
N GLY A 81 0.53 -1.36 16.63
CA GLY A 81 -0.93 -1.42 16.80
C GLY A 81 -1.56 -0.11 17.31
N GLU A 82 -0.87 1.03 17.18
CA GLU A 82 -1.38 2.36 17.57
C GLU A 82 -2.37 2.91 16.52
N VAL A 83 -2.31 2.41 15.30
CA VAL A 83 -3.30 2.56 14.23
C VAL A 83 -3.61 1.20 13.63
N ASP A 84 -4.73 1.07 12.93
CA ASP A 84 -5.15 -0.21 12.33
C ASP A 84 -4.31 -0.58 11.10
N GLY A 85 -3.66 0.40 10.47
CA GLY A 85 -2.78 0.19 9.33
C GLY A 85 -2.21 1.49 8.78
N TRP A 86 -1.39 1.37 7.73
CA TRP A 86 -0.90 2.52 6.97
C TRP A 86 -1.11 2.29 5.47
N VAL A 87 -1.15 3.38 4.72
CA VAL A 87 -1.43 3.41 3.28
C VAL A 87 -0.14 3.57 2.48
N GLY A 88 -0.08 2.97 1.28
CA GLY A 88 1.01 3.14 0.33
C GLY A 88 2.18 2.19 0.53
N SER A 89 1.95 1.01 1.12
CA SER A 89 2.98 -0.01 1.27
C SER A 89 3.12 -0.85 0.02
N TYR A 90 4.34 -1.26 -0.28
CA TYR A 90 4.57 -2.39 -1.18
C TYR A 90 4.45 -3.71 -0.42
N ARG A 91 4.18 -4.81 -1.15
CA ARG A 91 4.04 -6.13 -0.51
C ARG A 91 5.34 -6.55 0.17
N ASP A 92 5.22 -7.05 1.38
CA ASP A 92 6.32 -7.58 2.20
C ASP A 92 7.41 -6.56 2.55
N GLU A 93 7.11 -5.26 2.42
CA GLU A 93 8.02 -4.17 2.75
C GLU A 93 8.50 -4.20 4.21
N VAL A 94 7.62 -4.61 5.12
CA VAL A 94 7.86 -4.61 6.57
C VAL A 94 7.42 -5.94 7.18
N LYS A 95 8.18 -6.44 8.16
CA LYS A 95 7.80 -7.61 8.95
C LYS A 95 6.93 -7.22 10.14
N GLY A 96 6.14 -8.18 10.65
CA GLY A 96 5.30 -7.98 11.83
C GLY A 96 4.03 -7.18 11.56
N VAL A 97 3.55 -7.23 10.33
CA VAL A 97 2.31 -6.63 9.85
C VAL A 97 1.59 -7.60 8.90
N LEU A 98 0.36 -7.30 8.56
CA LEU A 98 -0.47 -8.14 7.70
C LEU A 98 -0.72 -7.44 6.37
N TYR A 99 -0.43 -8.13 5.27
CA TYR A 99 -0.79 -7.66 3.93
C TYR A 99 -2.07 -8.35 3.46
N PRO A 100 -3.00 -7.61 2.83
CA PRO A 100 -4.19 -8.16 2.21
C PRO A 100 -3.82 -8.91 0.91
N HIS A 101 -4.76 -9.71 0.41
CA HIS A 101 -4.61 -10.34 -0.90
C HIS A 101 -4.65 -9.29 -2.03
N TRP A 102 -5.57 -8.33 -1.94
CA TRP A 102 -5.77 -7.29 -2.93
C TRP A 102 -4.91 -6.05 -2.64
N ASN A 103 -4.28 -5.51 -3.69
CA ASN A 103 -3.83 -4.13 -3.68
C ASN A 103 -5.05 -3.21 -3.81
N PHE A 104 -4.93 -1.95 -3.39
CA PHE A 104 -5.99 -0.95 -3.59
C PHE A 104 -5.69 -0.03 -4.77
N ASP A 105 -4.43 0.01 -5.21
CA ASP A 105 -3.94 0.79 -6.33
C ASP A 105 -2.63 0.18 -6.87
N SER A 106 -2.06 0.80 -7.90
CA SER A 106 -0.73 0.52 -8.43
C SER A 106 0.01 1.83 -8.63
N ASP A 107 1.25 1.87 -8.15
CA ASP A 107 2.10 3.04 -8.18
C ASP A 107 2.98 3.00 -9.45
N PRO A 108 2.72 3.85 -10.45
CA PRO A 108 3.55 3.89 -11.64
C PRO A 108 4.86 4.61 -11.33
N ILE A 109 5.95 3.85 -11.24
CA ILE A 109 7.28 4.32 -10.89
C ILE A 109 7.98 4.89 -12.11
N TYR A 110 8.50 6.10 -11.96
CA TYR A 110 9.18 6.85 -12.99
C TYR A 110 10.64 7.16 -12.62
N ALA A 111 11.48 7.25 -13.63
CA ALA A 111 12.80 7.84 -13.55
C ALA A 111 12.78 9.26 -14.12
N LEU A 112 13.07 10.25 -13.29
CA LEU A 112 13.34 11.63 -13.71
C LEU A 112 14.84 11.80 -13.95
N GLY A 113 15.25 12.19 -15.14
CA GLY A 113 16.63 12.45 -15.51
C GLY A 113 16.77 13.58 -16.51
N LEU A 114 17.98 13.94 -16.90
CA LEU A 114 18.20 14.91 -17.97
C LEU A 114 17.66 14.36 -19.30
N ALA A 115 17.07 15.21 -20.12
CA ALA A 115 16.55 14.84 -21.44
C ALA A 115 17.63 14.25 -22.37
N THR A 116 18.89 14.65 -22.15
CA THR A 116 20.07 14.18 -22.88
C THR A 116 20.62 12.85 -22.40
N SER A 117 20.20 12.38 -21.21
CA SER A 117 20.63 11.07 -20.67
C SER A 117 20.03 9.92 -21.48
N PRO A 118 20.67 8.74 -21.49
CA PRO A 118 20.08 7.52 -22.05
C PRO A 118 18.68 7.28 -21.46
N ILE A 119 17.81 6.57 -22.20
CA ILE A 119 16.48 6.17 -21.69
C ILE A 119 16.66 4.95 -20.79
N PRO A 120 16.37 5.04 -19.48
CA PRO A 120 16.46 3.90 -18.59
C PRO A 120 15.28 2.95 -18.77
N SER A 121 15.48 1.69 -18.40
CA SER A 121 14.44 0.68 -18.27
C SER A 121 14.64 -0.08 -16.96
N ALA A 122 13.66 -0.86 -16.52
CA ALA A 122 13.81 -1.71 -15.35
C ALA A 122 15.06 -2.61 -15.43
N ALA A 123 15.42 -3.10 -16.62
CA ALA A 123 16.60 -3.95 -16.82
C ALA A 123 17.93 -3.19 -16.74
N THR A 124 17.96 -1.89 -17.07
CA THR A 124 19.19 -1.09 -17.14
C THR A 124 19.43 -0.17 -15.94
N LEU A 125 18.47 -0.08 -15.00
CA LEU A 125 18.60 0.78 -13.81
C LEU A 125 19.88 0.51 -13.00
N GLY A 126 20.36 -0.71 -12.95
CA GLY A 126 21.57 -1.10 -12.26
C GLY A 126 22.84 -0.43 -12.76
N ASP A 127 22.84 0.11 -13.97
CA ASP A 127 24.00 0.77 -14.60
C ASP A 127 24.17 2.24 -14.14
N TYR A 128 23.10 2.80 -13.53
CA TYR A 128 23.02 4.23 -13.20
C TYR A 128 23.14 4.50 -11.69
N ARG A 129 23.49 5.75 -11.36
CA ARG A 129 23.45 6.28 -9.99
C ARG A 129 22.05 6.83 -9.74
N LEU A 130 21.33 6.22 -8.82
CA LEU A 130 19.93 6.55 -8.53
C LEU A 130 19.80 7.36 -7.25
N ALA A 131 18.68 8.07 -7.10
CA ALA A 131 18.25 8.66 -5.84
C ALA A 131 16.76 8.47 -5.63
N TRP A 132 16.35 8.34 -4.37
CA TRP A 132 14.95 8.36 -3.92
C TRP A 132 14.84 8.80 -2.47
N VAL A 133 13.60 9.03 -2.01
CA VAL A 133 13.33 9.42 -0.63
C VAL A 133 13.65 8.26 0.33
N ARG A 134 14.28 8.60 1.45
CA ARG A 134 14.63 7.63 2.50
C ARG A 134 13.37 6.90 3.01
N GLY A 135 13.46 5.58 3.07
CA GLY A 135 12.40 4.71 3.56
C GLY A 135 11.55 4.07 2.46
N TYR A 136 11.61 4.53 1.20
CA TYR A 136 10.84 3.95 0.09
C TYR A 136 11.34 2.59 -0.37
N LYS A 137 12.59 2.25 -0.07
CA LYS A 137 13.19 0.92 -0.29
C LYS A 137 13.06 0.38 -1.72
N TYR A 138 13.10 1.24 -2.70
CA TYR A 138 12.99 0.83 -4.12
C TYR A 138 14.03 -0.22 -4.53
N GLU A 139 15.16 -0.30 -3.82
CA GLU A 139 16.18 -1.35 -4.03
C GLU A 139 15.63 -2.77 -3.82
N ALA A 140 14.54 -2.93 -3.08
CA ALA A 140 13.91 -4.24 -2.87
C ALA A 140 12.95 -4.64 -4.01
N TYR A 141 12.49 -3.68 -4.80
CA TYR A 141 11.44 -3.88 -5.81
C TYR A 141 11.94 -3.65 -7.25
N LEU A 142 13.04 -2.88 -7.40
CA LEU A 142 13.62 -2.61 -8.71
C LEU A 142 14.77 -3.58 -9.01
N PRO A 143 14.76 -4.26 -10.16
CA PRO A 143 15.79 -5.24 -10.48
C PRO A 143 17.16 -4.60 -10.68
N HIS A 144 18.22 -5.32 -10.29
CA HIS A 144 19.62 -5.00 -10.55
C HIS A 144 20.14 -3.68 -9.94
N VAL A 145 19.36 -2.98 -9.12
CA VAL A 145 19.81 -1.73 -8.47
C VAL A 145 20.96 -1.99 -7.51
N ARG A 146 22.07 -1.25 -7.68
CA ARG A 146 23.30 -1.41 -6.88
C ARG A 146 23.83 -0.11 -6.31
N ARG A 147 23.61 1.02 -6.99
CA ARG A 147 24.15 2.34 -6.64
C ARG A 147 23.01 3.33 -6.49
N PHE A 148 22.73 3.71 -5.25
CA PHE A 148 21.66 4.65 -4.95
C PHE A 148 22.00 5.53 -3.75
N ASN A 149 21.39 6.71 -3.71
CA ASN A 149 21.40 7.64 -2.61
C ASN A 149 20.00 7.80 -2.04
N GLN A 150 19.88 7.73 -0.72
CA GLN A 150 18.62 8.07 -0.05
C GLN A 150 18.67 9.53 0.40
N ILE A 151 17.69 10.31 -0.01
CA ILE A 151 17.53 11.72 0.33
C ILE A 151 16.41 11.91 1.35
N GLN A 152 16.47 13.00 2.11
CA GLN A 152 15.42 13.31 3.08
C GLN A 152 14.35 14.24 2.51
N ARG A 153 14.71 15.07 1.54
CA ARG A 153 13.84 16.09 0.93
C ARG A 153 14.02 16.11 -0.57
N ARG A 154 12.96 16.44 -1.30
CA ARG A 154 12.93 16.45 -2.76
C ARG A 154 13.51 17.73 -3.40
N ASP A 155 13.59 18.82 -2.65
CA ASP A 155 14.01 20.16 -3.12
C ASP A 155 15.42 20.22 -3.74
N GLY A 156 16.31 19.27 -3.43
CA GLY A 156 17.66 19.19 -4.00
C GLY A 156 17.80 18.34 -5.27
N ILE A 157 16.74 17.73 -5.79
CA ILE A 157 16.82 16.71 -6.86
C ILE A 157 17.22 17.31 -8.20
N LEU A 158 16.60 18.41 -8.64
CA LEU A 158 16.93 19.04 -9.92
C LEU A 158 18.40 19.46 -9.99
N PRO A 159 18.98 20.17 -8.99
CA PRO A 159 20.42 20.42 -8.93
C PRO A 159 21.29 19.16 -8.91
N MET A 160 20.87 18.09 -8.23
CA MET A 160 21.64 16.83 -8.23
C MET A 160 21.72 16.22 -9.62
N LEU A 161 20.63 16.23 -10.39
CA LEU A 161 20.61 15.77 -11.79
C LEU A 161 21.45 16.68 -12.69
N GLN A 162 21.30 18.01 -12.60
CA GLN A 162 22.01 19.00 -13.42
C GLN A 162 23.53 18.93 -13.22
N HIS A 163 23.98 18.72 -11.97
CA HIS A 163 25.40 18.59 -11.65
C HIS A 163 25.96 17.17 -11.77
N GLY A 164 25.16 16.23 -12.29
CA GLY A 164 25.58 14.85 -12.50
C GLY A 164 25.96 14.11 -11.21
N ARG A 165 25.37 14.48 -10.07
CA ARG A 165 25.56 13.74 -8.79
C ARG A 165 24.80 12.42 -8.78
N VAL A 166 23.66 12.37 -9.45
CA VAL A 166 22.87 11.19 -9.77
C VAL A 166 22.46 11.25 -11.23
N ASP A 167 22.18 10.10 -11.82
CA ASP A 167 21.75 9.98 -13.21
C ASP A 167 20.21 10.05 -13.30
N PHE A 168 19.52 9.43 -12.32
CA PHE A 168 18.07 9.44 -12.24
C PHE A 168 17.57 9.56 -10.80
N TYR A 169 16.47 10.27 -10.64
CA TYR A 169 15.63 10.24 -9.46
C TYR A 169 14.45 9.31 -9.72
N ILE A 170 14.18 8.40 -8.78
CA ILE A 170 13.12 7.40 -8.87
C ILE A 170 12.03 7.77 -7.89
N ASP A 171 10.81 7.91 -8.38
CA ASP A 171 9.63 8.15 -7.55
C ASP A 171 8.34 7.77 -8.31
N ALA A 172 7.21 7.81 -7.61
CA ALA A 172 5.90 7.72 -8.21
C ALA A 172 5.65 8.86 -9.20
N LEU A 173 4.77 8.62 -10.16
CA LEU A 173 4.48 9.60 -11.22
C LEU A 173 4.08 10.96 -10.67
N THR A 174 3.21 11.00 -9.67
CA THR A 174 2.71 12.25 -9.07
C THR A 174 3.84 13.07 -8.48
N GLU A 175 4.68 12.44 -7.66
CA GLU A 175 5.83 13.06 -7.01
C GLU A 175 6.90 13.49 -8.03
N ALA A 176 7.18 12.64 -9.01
CA ALA A 176 8.14 12.97 -10.07
C ALA A 176 7.68 14.12 -10.97
N ARG A 177 6.37 14.22 -11.25
CA ARG A 177 5.76 15.36 -11.95
C ARG A 177 5.82 16.62 -11.12
N TYR A 178 5.54 16.55 -9.81
CA TYR A 178 5.67 17.70 -8.93
C TYR A 178 7.09 18.27 -8.97
N ILE A 179 8.13 17.44 -8.85
CA ILE A 179 9.51 17.89 -8.95
C ILE A 179 9.79 18.53 -10.32
N LEU A 180 9.35 17.88 -11.40
CA LEU A 180 9.53 18.41 -12.75
C LEU A 180 8.86 19.78 -12.92
N SER A 181 7.72 20.02 -12.28
CA SER A 181 7.00 21.32 -12.33
C SER A 181 7.77 22.45 -11.64
N GLN A 182 8.73 22.12 -10.75
CA GLN A 182 9.58 23.12 -10.08
C GLN A 182 10.83 23.48 -10.89
N ALA A 183 11.02 22.87 -12.05
CA ALA A 183 12.17 23.16 -12.91
C ALA A 183 11.98 24.50 -13.65
N ASP A 184 13.00 25.36 -13.67
CA ASP A 184 13.01 26.61 -14.46
C ASP A 184 12.82 26.33 -15.95
N VAL A 185 13.39 25.23 -16.44
CA VAL A 185 13.31 24.78 -17.83
C VAL A 185 12.92 23.29 -17.85
N PRO A 186 11.61 22.95 -17.77
CA PRO A 186 11.15 21.55 -17.71
C PRO A 186 11.63 20.68 -18.88
N SER A 187 11.82 21.26 -20.08
CA SER A 187 12.30 20.55 -21.27
C SER A 187 13.72 20.01 -21.16
N GLN A 188 14.53 20.45 -20.17
CA GLN A 188 15.83 19.89 -19.88
C GLN A 188 15.76 18.50 -19.22
N PHE A 189 14.57 18.11 -18.74
CA PHE A 189 14.36 16.86 -18.05
C PHE A 189 13.39 15.97 -18.80
N ARG A 190 13.42 14.68 -18.48
CA ARG A 190 12.53 13.67 -19.02
C ARG A 190 12.06 12.73 -17.90
N LEU A 191 10.76 12.43 -17.89
CA LEU A 191 10.17 11.35 -17.13
C LEU A 191 10.10 10.10 -18.00
N THR A 192 10.60 8.99 -17.48
CA THR A 192 10.55 7.68 -18.14
C THR A 192 9.87 6.70 -17.21
N HIS A 193 8.78 6.06 -17.65
CA HIS A 193 8.12 4.99 -16.91
C HIS A 193 9.05 3.78 -16.79
N ILE A 194 9.12 3.19 -15.60
CA ILE A 194 10.01 2.06 -15.29
C ILE A 194 9.20 0.80 -15.03
N ILE A 195 8.24 0.84 -14.11
CA ILE A 195 7.44 -0.30 -13.65
C ILE A 195 6.21 0.21 -12.90
N ASP A 196 5.17 -0.62 -12.82
CA ASP A 196 4.04 -0.39 -11.93
C ASP A 196 4.17 -1.31 -10.70
N LEU A 197 4.16 -0.74 -9.51
CA LEU A 197 4.25 -1.47 -8.24
C LEU A 197 2.89 -1.47 -7.53
N PRO A 198 2.29 -2.65 -7.28
CA PRO A 198 1.03 -2.73 -6.56
C PRO A 198 1.13 -2.14 -5.14
N LEU A 199 0.17 -1.26 -4.78
CA LEU A 199 0.10 -0.60 -3.49
C LEU A 199 -0.91 -1.27 -2.55
N TYR A 200 -0.48 -1.46 -1.31
CA TYR A 200 -1.23 -2.15 -0.28
C TYR A 200 -1.47 -1.27 0.95
N VAL A 201 -2.52 -1.60 1.67
CA VAL A 201 -2.64 -1.21 3.08
C VAL A 201 -1.87 -2.23 3.90
N GLY A 202 -0.89 -1.79 4.68
CA GLY A 202 -0.25 -2.65 5.67
C GLY A 202 -1.04 -2.60 6.97
N PHE A 203 -1.72 -3.70 7.35
CA PHE A 203 -2.52 -3.77 8.57
C PHE A 203 -1.67 -4.17 9.77
N ALA A 204 -1.99 -3.63 10.94
CA ALA A 204 -1.39 -4.04 12.21
C ALA A 204 -1.67 -5.54 12.48
N ASP A 205 -0.66 -6.28 12.98
CA ASP A 205 -0.86 -7.69 13.35
C ASP A 205 -1.53 -7.79 14.72
N THR A 206 -2.78 -7.41 14.77
CA THR A 206 -3.70 -7.48 15.90
C THR A 206 -4.96 -8.23 15.48
N GLU A 207 -5.76 -8.68 16.45
CA GLU A 207 -7.06 -9.30 16.15
C GLU A 207 -7.95 -8.36 15.31
N ARG A 208 -7.99 -7.07 15.69
CA ARG A 208 -8.70 -6.03 14.98
C ARG A 208 -8.15 -5.82 13.56
N GLY A 209 -6.82 -5.77 13.38
CA GLY A 209 -6.19 -5.65 12.07
C GLY A 209 -6.47 -6.86 11.17
N ARG A 210 -6.51 -8.07 11.73
CA ARG A 210 -6.91 -9.30 11.00
C ARG A 210 -8.35 -9.22 10.50
N ALA A 211 -9.28 -8.77 11.34
CA ALA A 211 -10.68 -8.60 10.96
C ALA A 211 -10.83 -7.55 9.85
N LEU A 212 -10.19 -6.37 9.98
CA LEU A 212 -10.23 -5.30 8.98
C LEU A 212 -9.61 -5.72 7.64
N ARG A 213 -8.48 -6.44 7.65
CA ARG A 213 -7.88 -7.01 6.44
C ARG A 213 -8.85 -7.98 5.73
N THR A 214 -9.54 -8.82 6.49
CA THR A 214 -10.52 -9.76 5.91
C THR A 214 -11.66 -9.02 5.24
N VAL A 215 -12.22 -7.99 5.89
CA VAL A 215 -13.26 -7.12 5.31
C VAL A 215 -12.72 -6.44 4.04
N PHE A 216 -11.51 -5.88 4.10
CA PHE A 216 -10.87 -5.24 2.95
C PHE A 216 -10.80 -6.19 1.76
N ASP A 217 -10.26 -7.41 1.94
CA ASP A 217 -10.12 -8.39 0.86
C ASP A 217 -11.47 -8.80 0.25
N GLN A 218 -12.49 -9.02 1.09
CA GLN A 218 -13.85 -9.37 0.64
C GLN A 218 -14.46 -8.23 -0.19
N ARG A 219 -14.32 -6.99 0.27
CA ARG A 219 -14.85 -5.82 -0.44
C ARG A 219 -14.11 -5.57 -1.75
N MET A 220 -12.77 -5.59 -1.74
CA MET A 220 -11.97 -5.40 -2.96
C MET A 220 -12.30 -6.43 -4.03
N ALA A 221 -12.49 -7.70 -3.68
CA ALA A 221 -12.90 -8.74 -4.63
C ALA A 221 -14.21 -8.40 -5.37
N VAL A 222 -15.17 -7.80 -4.67
CA VAL A 222 -16.44 -7.36 -5.25
C VAL A 222 -16.24 -6.11 -6.12
N LEU A 223 -15.56 -5.09 -5.58
CA LEU A 223 -15.39 -3.79 -6.21
C LEU A 223 -14.56 -3.86 -7.50
N VAL A 224 -13.52 -4.68 -7.52
CA VAL A 224 -12.71 -4.92 -8.73
C VAL A 224 -13.54 -5.64 -9.79
N LYS A 225 -14.26 -6.69 -9.40
CA LYS A 225 -15.11 -7.46 -10.33
C LYS A 225 -16.25 -6.62 -10.93
N SER A 226 -16.86 -5.74 -10.14
CA SER A 226 -17.95 -4.87 -10.61
C SER A 226 -17.46 -3.66 -11.39
N GLY A 227 -16.20 -3.24 -11.19
CA GLY A 227 -15.63 -2.01 -11.75
C GLY A 227 -16.11 -0.74 -11.07
N GLU A 228 -16.72 -0.84 -9.89
CA GLU A 228 -17.25 0.31 -9.11
C GLU A 228 -16.17 1.33 -8.71
N LEU A 229 -14.89 0.95 -8.69
CA LEU A 229 -13.79 1.87 -8.40
C LEU A 229 -13.41 2.76 -9.59
N LYS A 230 -13.73 2.38 -10.85
CA LYS A 230 -13.34 3.13 -12.06
C LYS A 230 -13.69 4.62 -12.02
N PRO A 231 -14.90 5.04 -11.59
CA PRO A 231 -15.26 6.47 -11.51
C PRO A 231 -14.37 7.25 -10.53
N ILE A 232 -13.85 6.61 -9.48
CA ILE A 232 -12.94 7.25 -8.51
C ILE A 232 -11.63 7.58 -9.21
N PHE A 233 -11.00 6.61 -9.86
CA PHE A 233 -9.75 6.79 -10.62
C PHE A 233 -9.91 7.83 -11.73
N LEU A 234 -11.02 7.79 -12.46
CA LEU A 234 -11.31 8.79 -13.52
C LEU A 234 -11.39 10.20 -12.96
N ARG A 235 -12.04 10.43 -11.81
CA ARG A 235 -12.15 11.72 -11.14
C ARG A 235 -10.78 12.29 -10.78
N TRP A 236 -9.86 11.47 -10.32
CA TRP A 236 -8.51 11.84 -9.95
C TRP A 236 -7.53 11.82 -11.14
N LYS A 237 -8.00 11.47 -12.36
CA LYS A 237 -7.21 11.40 -13.60
C LYS A 237 -6.00 10.48 -13.50
N LEU A 238 -6.17 9.40 -12.75
CA LEU A 238 -5.15 8.35 -12.59
C LEU A 238 -5.57 7.07 -13.30
N PRO A 239 -4.61 6.24 -13.77
CA PRO A 239 -4.90 4.96 -14.41
C PRO A 239 -5.66 4.03 -13.46
N TYR A 240 -6.62 3.27 -13.99
CA TYR A 240 -7.28 2.20 -13.24
C TYR A 240 -6.42 0.94 -13.29
N PRO A 241 -5.97 0.38 -12.14
CA PRO A 241 -4.92 -0.64 -12.12
C PRO A 241 -5.44 -2.10 -12.19
N PHE A 242 -6.78 -2.31 -12.36
CA PHE A 242 -7.40 -3.63 -12.34
C PHE A 242 -8.02 -4.04 -13.67
#